data_aa422db23a10c204a833b01fdfd62bc2
#
_entry.id   aa422db23a10c204a833b01fdfd62bc2
#
_cell.length_a   1.000
_cell.length_b   1.000
_cell.length_c   1.000
_cell.angle_alpha   90.00
_cell.angle_beta   90.00
_cell.angle_gamma   90.00
#
_symmetry.space_group_name_H-M   'P 1'
#
loop_
_entity.id
_entity.type
_entity.pdbx_description
1 polymer ?
#
loop_
_entity_poly.entity_id
_entity_poly.type
_entity_poly.pdbx_seq_one_letter_code
_entity_poly.pdbx_strand_id
1 'polypeptide(L)'
;MIRFSQEKVLLLHQLIILETGGSPELRDINLLNSAIEGVYQTFGGQELYPTKEEKGARLGYTLISNHAFVDGNKRIGMYVMLTFLEVNGIRMDCTNEDVIFAGLSVASGSMNYEQLLTWVREHRAV
;
A
#
# COMPACT_ATOMS: atom_id res chain seq x y z
N MET A 1 4.94 12.90 10.38
CA MET A 1 4.33 11.99 9.40
C MET A 1 3.35 11.06 10.10
N ILE A 2 2.17 10.90 9.54
CA ILE A 2 1.13 10.03 10.09
C ILE A 2 1.43 8.59 9.69
N ARG A 3 1.59 7.70 10.67
CA ARG A 3 1.87 6.29 10.47
C ARG A 3 0.60 5.46 10.60
N PHE A 4 0.54 4.37 9.86
CA PHE A 4 -0.54 3.40 10.01
C PHE A 4 -0.11 2.30 10.98
N SER A 5 -0.98 2.01 11.94
CA SER A 5 -0.78 0.91 12.87
C SER A 5 -1.29 -0.40 12.26
N GLN A 6 -0.86 -1.51 12.86
CA GLN A 6 -1.38 -2.84 12.51
C GLN A 6 -2.91 -2.88 12.65
N GLU A 7 -3.43 -2.35 13.76
CA GLU A 7 -4.88 -2.33 14.04
C GLU A 7 -5.63 -1.53 12.97
N LYS A 8 -5.06 -0.42 12.52
CA LYS A 8 -5.67 0.40 11.47
C LYS A 8 -5.79 -0.36 10.15
N VAL A 9 -4.72 -1.04 9.74
CA VAL A 9 -4.74 -1.81 8.49
C VAL A 9 -5.72 -2.98 8.59
N LEU A 10 -5.75 -3.67 9.74
CA LEU A 10 -6.70 -4.77 9.96
C LEU A 10 -8.15 -4.27 9.87
N LEU A 11 -8.45 -3.13 10.47
CA LEU A 11 -9.79 -2.53 10.40
C LEU A 11 -10.16 -2.17 8.96
N LEU A 12 -9.26 -1.54 8.24
CA LEU A 12 -9.50 -1.15 6.85
C LEU A 12 -9.74 -2.39 5.97
N HIS A 13 -9.00 -3.46 6.19
CA HIS A 13 -9.19 -4.71 5.47
C HIS A 13 -10.58 -5.29 5.75
N GLN A 14 -11.00 -5.33 7.01
CA GLN A 14 -12.35 -5.81 7.36
C GLN A 14 -13.44 -5.00 6.65
N LEU A 15 -13.31 -3.70 6.61
CA LEU A 15 -14.27 -2.81 5.94
C LEU A 15 -14.34 -3.09 4.43
N ILE A 16 -13.19 -3.27 3.80
CA ILE A 16 -13.12 -3.60 2.36
C ILE A 16 -13.80 -4.93 2.07
N ILE A 17 -13.53 -5.96 2.89
CA ILE A 17 -14.12 -7.28 2.71
C ILE A 17 -15.63 -7.24 2.92
N LEU A 18 -16.13 -6.50 3.90
CA LEU A 18 -17.57 -6.33 4.11
C LEU A 18 -18.24 -5.70 2.90
N GLU A 19 -17.59 -4.75 2.25
CA GLU A 19 -18.14 -4.03 1.11
C GLU A 19 -18.03 -4.82 -0.19
N THR A 20 -16.91 -5.52 -0.41
CA THR A 20 -16.59 -6.13 -1.71
C THR A 20 -16.60 -7.66 -1.71
N GLY A 21 -16.76 -8.29 -0.54
CA GLY A 21 -16.73 -9.75 -0.40
C GLY A 21 -15.32 -10.32 -0.25
N GLY A 22 -15.26 -11.58 0.09
CA GLY A 22 -14.02 -12.33 0.31
C GLY A 22 -13.85 -12.72 1.77
N SER A 23 -12.69 -13.31 2.09
CA SER A 23 -12.36 -13.75 3.44
C SER A 23 -11.70 -12.63 4.25
N PRO A 24 -12.15 -12.37 5.48
CA PRO A 24 -11.52 -11.39 6.36
C PRO A 24 -10.27 -11.92 7.08
N GLU A 25 -9.87 -13.16 6.83
CA GLU A 25 -8.79 -13.81 7.58
C GLU A 25 -7.42 -13.19 7.31
N LEU A 26 -6.67 -13.00 8.39
CA LEU A 26 -5.25 -12.67 8.34
C LEU A 26 -4.47 -13.97 8.19
N ARG A 27 -3.62 -14.05 7.16
CA ARG A 27 -2.80 -15.23 6.90
C ARG A 27 -1.51 -15.23 7.74
N ASP A 28 -0.85 -14.07 7.83
CA ASP A 28 0.46 -13.98 8.49
C ASP A 28 0.66 -12.57 9.05
N ILE A 29 0.61 -12.47 10.38
CA ILE A 29 0.79 -11.20 11.10
C ILE A 29 2.20 -10.64 10.93
N ASN A 30 3.21 -11.50 10.78
CA ASN A 30 4.58 -11.06 10.62
C ASN A 30 4.79 -10.38 9.26
N LEU A 31 4.13 -10.88 8.22
CA LEU A 31 4.14 -10.24 6.91
C LEU A 31 3.45 -8.88 6.93
N LEU A 32 2.35 -8.76 7.68
CA LEU A 32 1.69 -7.47 7.84
C LEU A 32 2.60 -6.47 8.55
N ASN A 33 3.22 -6.88 9.66
CA ASN A 33 4.14 -6.02 10.40
C ASN A 33 5.36 -5.62 9.56
N SER A 34 5.91 -6.55 8.79
CA SER A 34 7.03 -6.25 7.88
C SER A 34 6.65 -5.19 6.85
N ALA A 35 5.45 -5.25 6.30
CA ALA A 35 4.98 -4.27 5.33
C ALA A 35 4.88 -2.88 5.98
N ILE A 36 4.30 -2.80 7.17
CA ILE A 36 4.07 -1.53 7.87
C ILE A 36 5.40 -0.91 8.33
N GLU A 37 6.26 -1.70 8.96
CA GLU A 37 7.53 -1.21 9.50
C GLU A 37 8.60 -1.00 8.43
N GLY A 38 8.53 -1.76 7.35
CA GLY A 38 9.55 -1.75 6.30
C GLY A 38 9.76 -0.40 5.64
N VAL A 39 8.74 0.46 5.63
CA VAL A 39 8.85 1.78 5.00
C VAL A 39 9.68 2.76 5.82
N TYR A 40 9.96 2.43 7.08
CA TYR A 40 10.77 3.27 7.99
C TYR A 40 12.19 2.73 8.19
N GLN A 41 12.60 1.75 7.40
CA GLN A 41 13.93 1.17 7.49
C GLN A 41 15.02 2.17 7.16
N THR A 42 16.16 2.03 7.85
CA THR A 42 17.35 2.84 7.59
C THR A 42 18.53 1.93 7.25
N PHE A 43 19.50 2.50 6.54
CA PHE A 43 20.77 1.86 6.27
C PHE A 43 21.89 2.90 6.41
N GLY A 44 22.85 2.62 7.28
CA GLY A 44 23.92 3.59 7.55
C GLY A 44 23.41 4.93 8.10
N GLY A 45 22.30 4.92 8.85
CA GLY A 45 21.69 6.12 9.40
C GLY A 45 20.80 6.89 8.44
N GLN A 46 20.65 6.41 7.21
CA GLN A 46 19.82 7.07 6.20
C GLN A 46 18.57 6.24 5.90
N GLU A 47 17.43 6.91 5.70
CA GLU A 47 16.19 6.24 5.35
C GLU A 47 16.28 5.65 3.94
N LEU A 48 15.79 4.42 3.78
CA LEU A 48 15.70 3.76 2.47
C LEU A 48 14.59 4.40 1.60
N TYR A 49 13.54 4.89 2.23
CA TYR A 49 12.38 5.49 1.56
C TYR A 49 12.13 6.88 2.17
N PRO A 50 12.96 7.90 1.82
CA PRO A 50 12.94 9.18 2.54
C PRO A 50 11.71 10.04 2.26
N THR A 51 11.10 9.93 1.09
CA THR A 51 9.93 10.75 0.75
C THR A 51 8.63 10.05 1.10
N LYS A 52 7.54 10.82 1.20
CA LYS A 52 6.20 10.30 1.42
C LYS A 52 5.75 9.40 0.27
N GLU A 53 6.05 9.79 -0.97
CA GLU A 53 5.74 9.01 -2.16
C GLU A 53 6.45 7.66 -2.13
N GLU A 54 7.72 7.66 -1.77
CA GLU A 54 8.50 6.42 -1.66
C GLU A 54 7.93 5.50 -0.58
N LYS A 55 7.60 6.05 0.60
CA LYS A 55 7.01 5.28 1.68
C LYS A 55 5.64 4.72 1.29
N GLY A 56 4.80 5.55 0.69
CA GLY A 56 3.47 5.13 0.24
C GLY A 56 3.53 4.02 -0.79
N ALA A 57 4.35 4.20 -1.81
CA ALA A 57 4.53 3.20 -2.86
C ALA A 57 5.08 1.88 -2.29
N ARG A 58 6.05 1.94 -1.37
CA ARG A 58 6.61 0.74 -0.75
C ARG A 58 5.58 0.01 0.09
N LEU A 59 4.78 0.74 0.85
CA LEU A 59 3.71 0.18 1.67
C LEU A 59 2.70 -0.58 0.80
N GLY A 60 2.21 0.07 -0.26
CA GLY A 60 1.26 -0.56 -1.19
C GLY A 60 1.85 -1.76 -1.90
N TYR A 61 3.05 -1.61 -2.42
CA TYR A 61 3.75 -2.69 -3.13
C TYR A 61 3.92 -3.92 -2.23
N THR A 62 4.38 -3.72 -1.00
CA THR A 62 4.64 -4.83 -0.08
C THR A 62 3.34 -5.51 0.35
N LEU A 63 2.29 -4.74 0.66
CA LEU A 63 0.99 -5.31 1.05
C LEU A 63 0.38 -6.16 -0.07
N ILE A 64 0.52 -5.74 -1.32
CA ILE A 64 0.03 -6.53 -2.46
C ILE A 64 0.88 -7.79 -2.64
N SER A 65 2.20 -7.67 -2.55
CA SER A 65 3.14 -8.72 -2.95
C SER A 65 3.35 -9.80 -1.90
N ASN A 66 3.28 -9.47 -0.60
CA ASN A 66 3.61 -10.44 0.44
C ASN A 66 2.43 -11.28 0.92
N HIS A 67 1.21 -10.96 0.49
CA HIS A 67 0.01 -11.74 0.79
C HIS A 67 -0.20 -11.96 2.30
N ALA A 68 -0.17 -10.90 3.10
CA ALA A 68 -0.41 -10.98 4.54
C ALA A 68 -1.83 -11.45 4.86
N PHE A 69 -2.79 -11.19 4.00
CA PHE A 69 -4.18 -11.63 4.13
C PHE A 69 -4.48 -12.81 3.21
N VAL A 70 -5.52 -13.57 3.55
CA VAL A 70 -5.99 -14.67 2.70
C VAL A 70 -6.57 -14.11 1.41
N ASP A 71 -7.27 -12.97 1.49
CA ASP A 71 -7.98 -12.37 0.35
C ASP A 71 -7.91 -10.85 0.43
N GLY A 72 -8.11 -10.19 -0.71
CA GLY A 72 -8.20 -8.74 -0.77
C GLY A 72 -6.87 -7.99 -0.71
N ASN A 73 -5.75 -8.65 -0.96
CA ASN A 73 -4.42 -8.01 -0.85
C ASN A 73 -4.22 -6.85 -1.83
N LYS A 74 -4.70 -6.98 -3.07
CA LYS A 74 -4.62 -5.87 -4.05
C LYS A 74 -5.42 -4.66 -3.59
N ARG A 75 -6.65 -4.91 -3.10
CA ARG A 75 -7.55 -3.85 -2.64
C ARG A 75 -6.98 -3.14 -1.42
N ILE A 76 -6.56 -3.90 -0.40
CA ILE A 76 -6.02 -3.30 0.82
C ILE A 76 -4.71 -2.56 0.53
N GLY A 77 -3.84 -3.12 -0.30
CA GLY A 77 -2.56 -2.48 -0.63
C GLY A 77 -2.76 -1.13 -1.31
N MET A 78 -3.63 -1.06 -2.32
CA MET A 78 -3.91 0.20 -3.01
C MET A 78 -4.64 1.17 -2.09
N TYR A 79 -5.62 0.71 -1.31
CA TYR A 79 -6.38 1.58 -0.41
C TYR A 79 -5.47 2.19 0.67
N VAL A 80 -4.63 1.38 1.30
CA VAL A 80 -3.70 1.85 2.33
C VAL A 80 -2.68 2.82 1.74
N MET A 81 -2.14 2.51 0.56
CA MET A 81 -1.20 3.41 -0.12
C MET A 81 -1.82 4.79 -0.37
N LEU A 82 -2.99 4.81 -0.99
CA LEU A 82 -3.67 6.08 -1.32
C LEU A 82 -4.06 6.85 -0.07
N THR A 83 -4.56 6.17 0.96
CA THR A 83 -4.94 6.80 2.23
C THR A 83 -3.71 7.35 2.95
N PHE A 84 -2.61 6.58 2.98
CA PHE A 84 -1.34 7.03 3.57
C PHE A 84 -0.85 8.33 2.90
N LEU A 85 -0.85 8.36 1.58
CA LEU A 85 -0.42 9.55 0.84
C LEU A 85 -1.31 10.75 1.17
N GLU A 86 -2.63 10.54 1.15
CA GLU A 86 -3.59 11.63 1.38
C GLU A 86 -3.49 12.21 2.79
N VAL A 87 -3.44 11.37 3.83
CA VAL A 87 -3.33 11.86 5.22
C VAL A 87 -1.98 12.53 5.49
N ASN A 88 -0.98 12.27 4.68
CA ASN A 88 0.33 12.90 4.77
C ASN A 88 0.49 14.08 3.80
N GLY A 89 -0.61 14.56 3.21
CA GLY A 89 -0.64 15.77 2.42
C GLY A 89 -0.35 15.62 0.93
N ILE A 90 -0.31 14.40 0.42
CA ILE A 90 -0.13 14.13 -1.01
C ILE A 90 -1.49 13.85 -1.63
N ARG A 91 -2.01 14.78 -2.41
CA ARG A 91 -3.26 14.60 -3.13
C ARG A 91 -3.01 13.78 -4.39
N MET A 92 -3.85 12.76 -4.58
CA MET A 92 -3.78 11.90 -5.76
C MET A 92 -4.94 12.19 -6.69
N ASP A 93 -4.67 12.18 -7.99
CA ASP A 93 -5.67 12.36 -9.05
C ASP A 93 -5.66 11.10 -9.91
N CYS A 94 -6.52 10.15 -9.56
CA CYS A 94 -6.61 8.87 -10.26
C CYS A 94 -8.05 8.38 -10.29
N THR A 95 -8.43 7.74 -11.40
CA THR A 95 -9.73 7.11 -11.55
C THR A 95 -9.74 5.74 -10.92
N ASN A 96 -10.92 5.13 -10.77
CA ASN A 96 -11.03 3.76 -10.31
C ASN A 96 -10.28 2.80 -11.25
N GLU A 97 -10.35 3.02 -12.55
CA GLU A 97 -9.62 2.22 -13.54
C GLU A 97 -8.12 2.32 -13.36
N ASP A 98 -7.60 3.51 -13.08
CA ASP A 98 -6.17 3.71 -12.80
C ASP A 98 -5.72 2.87 -11.59
N VAL A 99 -6.52 2.89 -10.52
CA VAL A 99 -6.21 2.17 -9.27
C VAL A 99 -6.27 0.67 -9.51
N ILE A 100 -7.29 0.18 -10.20
CA ILE A 100 -7.44 -1.24 -10.54
C ILE A 100 -6.27 -1.72 -11.39
N PHE A 101 -5.89 -0.94 -12.40
CA PHE A 101 -4.76 -1.24 -13.27
C PHE A 101 -3.46 -1.39 -12.47
N ALA A 102 -3.17 -0.43 -11.60
CA ALA A 102 -1.95 -0.46 -10.79
C ALA A 102 -1.93 -1.68 -9.85
N GLY A 103 -3.04 -1.96 -9.16
CA GLY A 103 -3.14 -3.11 -8.25
C GLY A 103 -2.93 -4.44 -8.98
N LEU A 104 -3.58 -4.61 -10.12
CA LEU A 104 -3.42 -5.81 -10.95
C LEU A 104 -1.99 -5.95 -11.49
N SER A 105 -1.39 -4.84 -11.91
CA SER A 105 -0.03 -4.84 -12.47
C SER A 105 1.02 -5.22 -11.42
N VAL A 106 0.88 -4.72 -10.20
CA VAL A 106 1.77 -5.12 -9.08
C VAL A 106 1.57 -6.60 -8.76
N ALA A 107 0.32 -7.04 -8.64
CA ALA A 107 0.01 -8.42 -8.27
C ALA A 107 0.51 -9.44 -9.31
N SER A 108 0.47 -9.08 -10.58
CA SER A 108 0.93 -9.95 -11.68
C SER A 108 2.44 -9.91 -11.90
N GLY A 109 3.16 -8.99 -11.24
CA GLY A 109 4.59 -8.80 -11.46
C GLY A 109 4.94 -7.90 -12.63
N SER A 110 3.93 -7.33 -13.32
CA SER A 110 4.18 -6.41 -14.45
C SER A 110 4.68 -5.05 -13.99
N MET A 111 4.44 -4.70 -12.73
CA MET A 111 4.84 -3.42 -12.15
C MET A 111 5.64 -3.71 -10.88
N ASN A 112 6.92 -3.32 -10.88
CA ASN A 112 7.78 -3.43 -9.71
C ASN A 112 7.61 -2.19 -8.80
N TYR A 113 8.37 -2.13 -7.70
CA TYR A 113 8.29 -1.01 -6.76
C TYR A 113 8.60 0.33 -7.44
N GLU A 114 9.67 0.41 -8.21
CA GLU A 114 10.06 1.66 -8.88
C GLU A 114 8.99 2.13 -9.88
N GLN A 115 8.37 1.19 -10.57
CA GLN A 115 7.29 1.49 -11.51
C GLN A 115 6.03 1.96 -10.77
N LEU A 116 5.72 1.38 -9.62
CA LEU A 116 4.61 1.86 -8.78
C LEU A 116 4.90 3.26 -8.24
N LEU A 117 6.13 3.53 -7.83
CA LEU A 117 6.55 4.86 -7.40
C LEU A 117 6.38 5.89 -8.53
N THR A 118 6.76 5.53 -9.75
CA THR A 118 6.56 6.37 -10.93
C THR A 118 5.07 6.63 -11.15
N TRP A 119 4.25 5.58 -11.02
CA TRP A 119 2.79 5.69 -11.13
C TRP A 119 2.23 6.69 -10.09
N VAL A 120 2.70 6.61 -8.84
CA VAL A 120 2.29 7.55 -7.79
C VAL A 120 2.63 8.98 -8.17
N ARG A 121 3.86 9.21 -8.64
CA ARG A 121 4.31 10.56 -9.02
C ARG A 121 3.55 11.11 -10.22
N GLU A 122 3.22 10.27 -11.18
CA GLU A 122 2.45 10.67 -12.37
C GLU A 122 0.98 10.97 -12.05
N HIS A 123 0.42 10.37 -11.02
CA HIS A 123 -0.97 10.57 -10.63
C HIS A 123 -1.13 11.54 -9.45
N ARG A 124 -0.06 12.17 -9.03
CA ARG A 124 -0.14 13.20 -8.00
C ARG A 124 -0.82 14.44 -8.57
N ALA A 125 -1.82 14.96 -7.83
CA ALA A 125 -2.51 16.19 -8.23
C ALA A 125 -1.57 17.39 -8.14
N VAL A 126 -1.72 18.29 -9.06
CA VAL A 126 -0.89 19.49 -9.18
C VAL A 126 -1.33 20.57 -8.21
#